data_d5aa9cd30b15a84babbe13ef1a3593cb
#
_entry.id   d5aa9cd30b15a84babbe13ef1a3593cb
#
_cell.length_a   1.000
_cell.length_b   1.000
_cell.length_c   1.000
_cell.angle_alpha   90.00
_cell.angle_beta   90.00
_cell.angle_gamma   90.00
#
_symmetry.space_group_name_H-M   'P 1'
#
loop_
_entity.id
_entity.type
_entity.pdbx_description
1 polymer ?
#
loop_
_entity_poly.entity_id
_entity_poly.type
_entity_poly.pdbx_seq_one_letter_code
_entity_poly.pdbx_strand_id
1 'polypeptide(L)'
;EMTSSLVGSEMCIRDRMKSELLSLHVTQSDETPTQVIADSDHPNSKCYMWVHRSGELYKERPIVIYEYQKGRDHHKPLDFYRDYKGILVTDSLQQYHVLERKLPEVTNANCWAHARRDFADAVKAADKKDPQAVKQSVAYQALQKIAGFYNIDTELKGLSSEERLQKRQEVIRPMVEEFFAWVKQQAAECAVPPKSKTAQGLNFLINQEKYLKVFLEDGDVPIDNSASERAIRTFCIGKKNWMFHNTANGASANAMVYSISETAKLNSLRPYYYFRHILTELPKRCDVNG
;
A
#
# COMPACT_ATOMS: atom_id res chain seq x y z
N GLU A 1 2.61 -37.31 -7.85
CA GLU A 1 1.19 -37.33 -7.36
C GLU A 1 0.98 -36.44 -6.11
N MET A 2 1.90 -36.42 -5.12
CA MET A 2 1.79 -35.53 -3.94
C MET A 2 1.80 -34.04 -4.26
N THR A 3 2.41 -33.61 -5.34
CA THR A 3 2.52 -32.21 -5.73
C THR A 3 1.21 -31.61 -6.27
N SER A 4 0.37 -32.39 -6.95
CA SER A 4 -0.89 -31.92 -7.53
C SER A 4 -1.97 -31.65 -6.47
N SER A 5 -2.08 -32.51 -5.46
CA SER A 5 -3.05 -32.36 -4.36
C SER A 5 -2.72 -31.16 -3.44
N LEU A 6 -1.42 -30.92 -3.16
CA LEU A 6 -0.97 -29.76 -2.39
C LEU A 6 -1.27 -28.44 -3.11
N VAL A 7 -1.01 -28.36 -4.42
CA VAL A 7 -1.28 -27.17 -5.24
C VAL A 7 -2.77 -26.83 -5.27
N GLY A 8 -3.68 -27.83 -5.36
CA GLY A 8 -5.11 -27.60 -5.31
C GLY A 8 -5.59 -27.04 -3.96
N SER A 9 -5.07 -27.59 -2.86
CA SER A 9 -5.43 -27.15 -1.50
C SER A 9 -4.87 -25.77 -1.15
N GLU A 10 -3.68 -25.42 -1.63
CA GLU A 10 -3.07 -24.10 -1.46
C GLU A 10 -3.83 -23.01 -2.22
N MET A 11 -4.36 -23.31 -3.41
CA MET A 11 -5.27 -22.43 -4.14
C MET A 11 -6.55 -22.17 -3.34
N CYS A 12 -7.16 -23.16 -2.72
CA CYS A 12 -8.34 -22.98 -1.87
C CYS A 12 -8.06 -22.05 -0.67
N ILE A 13 -6.88 -22.15 -0.03
CA ILE A 13 -6.49 -21.26 1.07
C ILE A 13 -6.36 -19.83 0.56
N ARG A 14 -5.65 -19.62 -0.55
CA ARG A 14 -5.46 -18.30 -1.14
C ARG A 14 -6.79 -17.69 -1.57
N ASP A 15 -7.66 -18.45 -2.21
CA ASP A 15 -8.97 -17.98 -2.66
C ASP A 15 -9.85 -17.58 -1.46
N ARG A 16 -9.79 -18.35 -0.37
CA ARG A 16 -10.47 -18.00 0.87
C ARG A 16 -9.90 -16.73 1.49
N MET A 17 -8.58 -16.60 1.56
CA MET A 17 -7.92 -15.37 2.04
C MET A 17 -8.31 -14.16 1.18
N LYS A 18 -8.37 -14.32 -0.15
CA LYS A 18 -8.80 -13.27 -1.07
C LYS A 18 -10.26 -12.89 -0.85
N SER A 19 -11.15 -13.86 -0.73
CA SER A 19 -12.57 -13.62 -0.45
C SER A 19 -12.77 -12.85 0.86
N GLU A 20 -12.10 -13.27 1.93
CA GLU A 20 -12.13 -12.56 3.22
C GLU A 20 -11.53 -11.15 3.11
N LEU A 21 -10.42 -10.97 2.39
CA LEU A 21 -9.81 -9.66 2.18
C LEU A 21 -10.73 -8.71 1.42
N LEU A 22 -11.38 -9.20 0.36
CA LEU A 22 -12.29 -8.40 -0.47
C LEU A 22 -13.63 -8.11 0.21
N SER A 23 -13.96 -8.77 1.31
CA SER A 23 -15.12 -8.45 2.15
C SER A 23 -14.87 -7.30 3.13
N LEU A 24 -13.62 -6.88 3.32
CA LEU A 24 -13.26 -5.81 4.23
C LEU A 24 -13.56 -4.44 3.64
N HIS A 25 -13.97 -3.51 4.49
CA HIS A 25 -14.29 -2.13 4.10
C HIS A 25 -13.06 -1.35 3.59
N VAL A 26 -11.89 -1.55 4.21
CA VAL A 26 -10.64 -0.89 3.83
C VAL A 26 -9.55 -1.90 3.52
N THR A 27 -8.93 -1.76 2.35
CA THR A 27 -7.76 -2.54 1.94
C THR A 27 -6.61 -1.62 1.54
N GLN A 28 -5.40 -2.14 1.55
CA GLN A 28 -4.20 -1.42 1.13
C GLN A 28 -3.45 -2.24 0.09
N SER A 29 -2.86 -1.58 -0.91
CA SER A 29 -2.11 -2.25 -1.97
C SER A 29 -0.84 -1.48 -2.34
N ASP A 30 0.17 -2.24 -2.75
CA ASP A 30 1.44 -1.71 -3.25
C ASP A 30 2.14 -2.79 -4.09
N GLU A 31 3.17 -2.45 -4.86
CA GLU A 31 3.91 -3.41 -5.66
C GLU A 31 5.40 -3.11 -5.73
N THR A 32 6.20 -4.15 -5.97
CA THR A 32 7.65 -4.04 -6.15
C THR A 32 8.13 -4.84 -7.36
N PRO A 33 9.12 -4.34 -8.12
CA PRO A 33 9.66 -5.10 -9.23
C PRO A 33 10.39 -6.35 -8.73
N THR A 34 10.18 -7.44 -9.46
CA THR A 34 10.93 -8.70 -9.31
C THR A 34 11.42 -9.20 -10.68
N GLN A 35 12.43 -10.02 -10.68
CA GLN A 35 12.93 -10.63 -11.91
C GLN A 35 12.49 -12.08 -11.97
N VAL A 36 11.94 -12.48 -13.14
CA VAL A 36 11.57 -13.86 -13.45
C VAL A 36 12.18 -14.20 -14.81
N ILE A 37 13.16 -15.12 -14.84
CA ILE A 37 13.98 -15.33 -16.02
C ILE A 37 13.17 -15.91 -17.19
N ALA A 38 12.41 -16.97 -16.94
CA ALA A 38 11.65 -17.68 -17.97
C ALA A 38 10.29 -17.03 -18.33
N ASP A 39 9.94 -15.89 -17.71
CA ASP A 39 8.68 -15.17 -17.97
C ASP A 39 8.92 -13.74 -18.48
N SER A 40 10.15 -13.41 -18.83
CA SER A 40 10.50 -12.11 -19.39
C SER A 40 10.40 -12.14 -20.90
N ASP A 41 9.58 -11.28 -21.49
CA ASP A 41 9.45 -11.12 -22.95
C ASP A 41 10.74 -10.52 -23.55
N HIS A 42 11.46 -9.72 -22.74
CA HIS A 42 12.73 -9.11 -23.07
C HIS A 42 13.63 -9.07 -21.84
N PRO A 43 14.97 -9.00 -21.98
CA PRO A 43 15.92 -8.96 -20.86
C PRO A 43 15.67 -7.87 -19.83
N ASN A 44 14.99 -6.77 -20.23
CA ASN A 44 14.65 -5.63 -19.38
C ASN A 44 13.19 -5.62 -18.91
N SER A 45 12.38 -6.64 -19.24
CA SER A 45 11.00 -6.74 -18.78
C SER A 45 10.95 -6.90 -17.29
N LYS A 46 10.15 -6.06 -16.63
CA LYS A 46 9.95 -6.10 -15.19
C LYS A 46 8.66 -6.84 -14.87
N CYS A 47 8.79 -7.94 -14.15
CA CYS A 47 7.67 -8.56 -13.45
C CYS A 47 7.50 -7.88 -12.07
N TYR A 48 6.37 -8.08 -11.45
CA TYR A 48 6.05 -7.42 -10.17
C TYR A 48 5.50 -8.43 -9.15
N MET A 49 5.87 -8.19 -7.90
CA MET A 49 5.20 -8.78 -6.76
C MET A 49 4.27 -7.72 -6.19
N TRP A 50 2.98 -7.97 -6.25
CA TRP A 50 1.93 -7.15 -5.66
C TRP A 50 1.67 -7.60 -4.24
N VAL A 51 1.29 -6.66 -3.39
CA VAL A 51 0.83 -6.92 -2.04
C VAL A 51 -0.54 -6.31 -1.87
N HIS A 52 -1.49 -7.12 -1.41
CA HIS A 52 -2.84 -6.72 -1.07
C HIS A 52 -3.08 -7.10 0.38
N ARG A 53 -3.56 -6.18 1.20
CA ARG A 53 -3.72 -6.44 2.62
C ARG A 53 -4.94 -5.75 3.22
N SER A 54 -5.40 -6.25 4.36
CA SER A 54 -6.36 -5.55 5.22
C SER A 54 -5.84 -4.18 5.64
N GLY A 55 -6.71 -3.21 5.81
CA GLY A 55 -6.37 -1.88 6.32
C GLY A 55 -5.56 -1.98 7.62
N GLU A 56 -4.61 -1.06 7.83
CA GLU A 56 -3.72 -1.09 9.00
C GLU A 56 -4.49 -0.99 10.33
N LEU A 57 -5.63 -0.28 10.31
CA LEU A 57 -6.45 -0.06 11.50
C LEU A 57 -7.37 -1.24 11.80
N TYR A 58 -7.53 -2.19 10.86
CA TYR A 58 -8.26 -3.43 11.07
C TYR A 58 -7.38 -4.44 11.81
N LYS A 59 -7.76 -4.75 13.05
CA LYS A 59 -6.95 -5.61 13.94
C LYS A 59 -7.45 -7.05 14.05
N GLU A 60 -8.69 -7.29 13.64
CA GLU A 60 -9.29 -8.64 13.68
C GLU A 60 -8.93 -9.42 12.42
N ARG A 61 -8.23 -10.54 12.60
CA ARG A 61 -7.83 -11.45 11.49
C ARG A 61 -7.16 -10.72 10.31
N PRO A 62 -6.11 -9.96 10.52
CA PRO A 62 -5.43 -9.25 9.44
C PRO A 62 -4.90 -10.23 8.39
N ILE A 63 -5.05 -9.85 7.13
CA ILE A 63 -4.66 -10.66 5.97
C ILE A 63 -3.66 -9.88 5.14
N VAL A 64 -2.66 -10.58 4.61
CA VAL A 64 -1.78 -10.06 3.56
C VAL A 64 -1.60 -11.12 2.47
N ILE A 65 -1.82 -10.73 1.22
CA ILE A 65 -1.70 -11.57 0.05
C ILE A 65 -0.61 -10.99 -0.84
N TYR A 66 0.34 -11.84 -1.23
CA TYR A 66 1.31 -11.54 -2.28
C TYR A 66 0.83 -12.18 -3.57
N GLU A 67 0.98 -11.45 -4.66
CA GLU A 67 0.59 -11.91 -5.99
C GLU A 67 1.67 -11.59 -7.01
N TYR A 68 2.15 -12.62 -7.70
CA TYR A 68 3.05 -12.45 -8.83
C TYR A 68 2.26 -12.03 -10.07
N GLN A 69 2.75 -11.01 -10.78
CA GLN A 69 2.18 -10.55 -12.03
C GLN A 69 3.27 -10.15 -13.04
N LYS A 70 3.03 -10.53 -14.30
CA LYS A 70 3.85 -10.11 -15.43
C LYS A 70 3.43 -8.69 -15.84
N GLY A 71 4.28 -7.70 -15.51
CA GLY A 71 4.00 -6.29 -15.80
C GLY A 71 3.28 -5.55 -14.68
N ARG A 72 3.05 -4.27 -14.91
CA ARG A 72 2.51 -3.30 -13.96
C ARG A 72 1.30 -2.54 -14.56
N ASP A 73 0.64 -3.11 -15.53
CA ASP A 73 -0.52 -2.46 -16.13
C ASP A 73 -1.76 -2.48 -15.22
N HIS A 74 -2.70 -1.59 -15.50
CA HIS A 74 -3.90 -1.41 -14.68
C HIS A 74 -4.86 -2.62 -14.68
N HIS A 75 -4.73 -3.56 -15.60
CA HIS A 75 -5.57 -4.76 -15.62
C HIS A 75 -5.29 -5.66 -14.43
N LYS A 76 -4.05 -5.66 -13.91
CA LYS A 76 -3.65 -6.53 -12.81
C LYS A 76 -4.39 -6.23 -11.51
N PRO A 77 -4.37 -5.01 -10.95
CA PRO A 77 -5.19 -4.68 -9.80
C PRO A 77 -6.69 -4.73 -10.12
N LEU A 78 -7.11 -4.42 -11.36
CA LEU A 78 -8.51 -4.50 -11.76
C LEU A 78 -9.06 -5.93 -11.63
N ASP A 79 -8.30 -6.94 -12.07
CA ASP A 79 -8.70 -8.35 -11.95
C ASP A 79 -8.72 -8.83 -10.50
N PHE A 80 -7.80 -8.33 -9.68
CA PHE A 80 -7.79 -8.66 -8.25
C PHE A 80 -9.00 -8.08 -7.52
N TYR A 81 -9.32 -6.80 -7.76
CA TYR A 81 -10.36 -6.03 -7.06
C TYR A 81 -11.71 -5.98 -7.77
N ARG A 82 -11.95 -6.83 -8.77
CA ARG A 82 -13.17 -6.80 -9.62
C ARG A 82 -14.46 -6.74 -8.81
N ASP A 83 -14.56 -7.51 -7.75
CA ASP A 83 -15.76 -7.64 -6.92
C ASP A 83 -15.65 -6.87 -5.59
N TYR A 84 -14.63 -6.05 -5.46
CA TYR A 84 -14.38 -5.28 -4.24
C TYR A 84 -15.30 -4.05 -4.15
N LYS A 85 -15.78 -3.80 -2.94
CA LYS A 85 -16.59 -2.65 -2.60
C LYS A 85 -16.02 -2.01 -1.33
N GLY A 86 -15.42 -0.85 -1.46
CA GLY A 86 -14.82 -0.19 -0.31
C GLY A 86 -13.70 0.76 -0.67
N ILE A 87 -12.82 1.02 0.28
CA ILE A 87 -11.74 1.99 0.15
C ILE A 87 -10.40 1.27 -0.03
N LEU A 88 -9.71 1.60 -1.12
CA LEU A 88 -8.39 1.08 -1.45
C LEU A 88 -7.32 2.14 -1.24
N VAL A 89 -6.43 1.95 -0.27
CA VAL A 89 -5.32 2.87 0.02
C VAL A 89 -4.07 2.47 -0.77
N THR A 90 -3.50 3.44 -1.51
CA THR A 90 -2.40 3.20 -2.45
C THR A 90 -1.36 4.32 -2.46
N ASP A 91 -0.33 4.16 -3.29
CA ASP A 91 0.78 5.12 -3.46
C ASP A 91 0.52 6.23 -4.49
N SER A 92 -0.71 6.39 -4.97
CA SER A 92 -1.11 7.40 -5.97
C SER A 92 -0.68 7.10 -7.42
N LEU A 93 -0.36 5.87 -7.75
CA LEU A 93 -0.06 5.51 -9.13
C LEU A 93 -1.31 5.58 -10.02
N GLN A 94 -1.07 5.94 -11.28
CA GLN A 94 -2.16 6.15 -12.24
C GLN A 94 -3.05 4.91 -12.46
N GLN A 95 -2.50 3.70 -12.33
CA GLN A 95 -3.29 2.47 -12.47
C GLN A 95 -4.40 2.35 -11.42
N TYR A 96 -4.20 2.85 -10.21
CA TYR A 96 -5.24 2.84 -9.17
C TYR A 96 -6.34 3.85 -9.44
N HIS A 97 -6.02 5.00 -10.06
CA HIS A 97 -7.05 5.95 -10.52
C HIS A 97 -7.88 5.40 -11.71
N VAL A 98 -7.27 4.54 -12.55
CA VAL A 98 -8.00 3.82 -13.59
C VAL A 98 -8.95 2.80 -12.97
N LEU A 99 -8.52 2.14 -11.89
CA LEU A 99 -9.33 1.17 -11.16
C LEU A 99 -10.58 1.81 -10.57
N GLU A 100 -10.47 2.95 -9.85
CA GLU A 100 -11.61 3.70 -9.31
C GLU A 100 -12.63 4.08 -10.42
N ARG A 101 -12.14 4.48 -11.60
CA ARG A 101 -13.02 4.83 -12.74
C ARG A 101 -13.76 3.63 -13.34
N LYS A 102 -13.17 2.44 -13.26
CA LYS A 102 -13.76 1.20 -13.81
C LYS A 102 -14.61 0.44 -12.80
N LEU A 103 -14.37 0.61 -11.53
CA LEU A 103 -15.08 -0.01 -10.41
C LEU A 103 -15.74 1.08 -9.56
N PRO A 104 -17.00 1.44 -9.85
CA PRO A 104 -17.65 2.60 -9.21
C PRO A 104 -17.90 2.43 -7.70
N GLU A 105 -17.83 1.22 -7.19
CA GLU A 105 -17.96 0.93 -5.74
C GLU A 105 -16.61 0.95 -5.00
N VAL A 106 -15.50 1.24 -5.70
CA VAL A 106 -14.16 1.37 -5.11
C VAL A 106 -13.77 2.83 -5.02
N THR A 107 -13.50 3.31 -3.83
CA THR A 107 -12.92 4.63 -3.60
C THR A 107 -11.41 4.50 -3.40
N ASN A 108 -10.60 5.23 -4.16
CA ASN A 108 -9.17 5.25 -3.97
C ASN A 108 -8.77 6.31 -2.93
N ALA A 109 -7.92 5.94 -1.97
CA ALA A 109 -7.30 6.85 -1.01
C ALA A 109 -5.78 6.87 -1.22
N ASN A 110 -5.18 8.06 -1.19
CA ASN A 110 -3.77 8.23 -1.45
C ASN A 110 -2.94 8.40 -0.18
N CYS A 111 -1.71 7.95 -0.28
CA CYS A 111 -0.72 7.94 0.80
C CYS A 111 -0.07 9.30 1.01
N TRP A 112 -0.23 9.89 2.20
CA TRP A 112 0.44 11.14 2.57
C TRP A 112 1.95 10.99 2.71
N ALA A 113 2.49 9.80 2.99
CA ALA A 113 3.92 9.57 3.00
C ALA A 113 4.54 9.78 1.61
N HIS A 114 3.81 9.45 0.54
CA HIS A 114 4.20 9.76 -0.83
C HIS A 114 4.07 11.25 -1.14
N ALA A 115 3.00 11.89 -0.71
CA ALA A 115 2.77 13.32 -0.93
C ALA A 115 3.87 14.22 -0.36
N ARG A 116 4.50 13.83 0.76
CA ARG A 116 5.61 14.59 1.37
C ARG A 116 6.98 14.34 0.75
N ARG A 117 7.13 13.33 -0.13
CA ARG A 117 8.46 12.85 -0.60
C ARG A 117 9.25 13.91 -1.32
N ASP A 118 8.65 14.61 -2.28
CA ASP A 118 9.35 15.64 -3.07
C ASP A 118 9.81 16.84 -2.21
N PHE A 119 9.04 17.20 -1.20
CA PHE A 119 9.45 18.24 -0.23
C PHE A 119 10.62 17.75 0.64
N ALA A 120 10.61 16.50 1.06
CA ALA A 120 11.71 15.92 1.83
C ALA A 120 13.00 15.85 1.00
N ASP A 121 12.89 15.51 -0.27
CA ASP A 121 14.03 15.51 -1.20
C ASP A 121 14.56 16.93 -1.46
N ALA A 122 13.66 17.92 -1.61
CA ALA A 122 14.05 19.32 -1.75
C ALA A 122 14.84 19.83 -0.52
N VAL A 123 14.35 19.54 0.68
CA VAL A 123 15.02 19.91 1.94
C VAL A 123 16.37 19.19 2.10
N LYS A 124 16.47 17.91 1.72
CA LYS A 124 17.74 17.18 1.76
C LYS A 124 18.78 17.72 0.78
N ALA A 125 18.33 18.21 -0.37
CA ALA A 125 19.21 18.79 -1.40
C ALA A 125 19.60 20.24 -1.12
N ALA A 126 18.94 20.93 -0.19
CA ALA A 126 19.22 22.31 0.18
C ALA A 126 20.61 22.47 0.82
N ASP A 127 21.19 23.67 0.66
CA ASP A 127 22.51 23.99 1.25
C ASP A 127 22.42 23.98 2.78
N LYS A 128 23.11 23.03 3.39
CA LYS A 128 23.19 22.89 4.85
C LYS A 128 23.95 24.02 5.55
N LYS A 129 24.65 24.86 4.79
CA LYS A 129 25.40 26.01 5.34
C LYS A 129 24.51 27.20 5.73
N ASP A 130 23.26 27.20 5.21
CA ASP A 130 22.26 28.20 5.59
C ASP A 130 21.00 27.53 6.15
N PRO A 131 20.97 27.09 7.43
CA PRO A 131 19.82 26.47 8.05
C PRO A 131 18.60 27.39 8.14
N GLN A 132 18.79 28.70 8.15
CA GLN A 132 17.70 29.67 8.22
C GLN A 132 16.93 29.72 6.89
N ALA A 133 17.64 29.81 5.77
CA ALA A 133 17.03 29.75 4.44
C ALA A 133 16.27 28.43 4.22
N VAL A 134 16.82 27.29 4.70
CA VAL A 134 16.14 26.01 4.64
C VAL A 134 14.82 26.05 5.40
N LYS A 135 14.80 26.56 6.63
CA LYS A 135 13.58 26.65 7.46
C LYS A 135 12.52 27.58 6.88
N GLN A 136 12.94 28.60 6.14
CA GLN A 136 12.02 29.53 5.46
C GLN A 136 11.51 29.00 4.12
N SER A 137 12.10 27.94 3.58
CA SER A 137 11.69 27.37 2.31
C SER A 137 10.27 26.81 2.33
N VAL A 138 9.56 26.94 1.21
CA VAL A 138 8.23 26.36 1.01
C VAL A 138 8.23 24.84 1.28
N ALA A 139 9.28 24.13 0.87
CA ALA A 139 9.41 22.70 1.11
C ALA A 139 9.45 22.35 2.60
N TYR A 140 10.21 23.10 3.40
CA TYR A 140 10.29 22.85 4.85
C TYR A 140 8.96 23.19 5.54
N GLN A 141 8.33 24.31 5.17
CA GLN A 141 7.02 24.70 5.71
C GLN A 141 5.94 23.65 5.38
N ALA A 142 5.93 23.11 4.14
CA ALA A 142 5.04 22.01 3.77
C ALA A 142 5.24 20.80 4.67
N LEU A 143 6.48 20.38 4.90
CA LEU A 143 6.79 19.24 5.78
C LEU A 143 6.34 19.48 7.23
N GLN A 144 6.51 20.69 7.76
CA GLN A 144 6.06 21.03 9.13
C GLN A 144 4.53 20.96 9.26
N LYS A 145 3.81 21.52 8.28
CA LYS A 145 2.34 21.48 8.27
C LYS A 145 1.83 20.03 8.17
N ILE A 146 2.42 19.23 7.28
CA ILE A 146 2.09 17.79 7.15
C ILE A 146 2.40 17.05 8.46
N ALA A 147 3.55 17.28 9.09
CA ALA A 147 3.92 16.66 10.35
C ALA A 147 2.92 17.00 11.47
N GLY A 148 2.34 18.20 11.46
CA GLY A 148 1.35 18.63 12.45
C GLY A 148 0.16 17.68 12.50
N PHE A 149 -0.55 17.49 11.39
CA PHE A 149 -1.72 16.59 11.39
C PHE A 149 -1.35 15.09 11.42
N TYR A 150 -0.16 14.69 10.97
CA TYR A 150 0.34 13.33 11.15
C TYR A 150 0.53 12.94 12.61
N ASN A 151 1.10 13.83 13.41
CA ASN A 151 1.32 13.58 14.82
C ASN A 151 -0.03 13.38 15.55
N ILE A 152 -1.00 14.26 15.27
CA ILE A 152 -2.35 14.14 15.83
C ILE A 152 -2.98 12.81 15.41
N ASP A 153 -2.98 12.47 14.11
CA ASP A 153 -3.56 11.21 13.62
C ASP A 153 -2.92 9.96 14.25
N THR A 154 -1.62 10.03 14.55
CA THR A 154 -0.91 8.94 15.23
C THR A 154 -1.44 8.69 16.64
N GLU A 155 -1.81 9.75 17.37
CA GLU A 155 -2.40 9.63 18.72
C GLU A 155 -3.81 9.03 18.67
N LEU A 156 -4.51 9.17 17.54
CA LEU A 156 -5.86 8.63 17.36
C LEU A 156 -5.91 7.13 17.05
N LYS A 157 -4.79 6.47 16.77
CA LYS A 157 -4.74 5.05 16.35
C LYS A 157 -5.34 4.07 17.37
N GLY A 158 -5.42 4.46 18.64
CA GLY A 158 -6.00 3.65 19.72
C GLY A 158 -7.52 3.77 19.85
N LEU A 159 -8.14 4.75 19.22
CA LEU A 159 -9.58 5.03 19.31
C LEU A 159 -10.40 4.11 18.41
N SER A 160 -11.71 4.03 18.65
CA SER A 160 -12.66 3.42 17.72
C SER A 160 -12.71 4.18 16.39
N SER A 161 -13.29 3.58 15.36
CA SER A 161 -13.46 4.20 14.05
C SER A 161 -14.25 5.51 14.14
N GLU A 162 -15.36 5.49 14.87
CA GLU A 162 -16.24 6.63 15.07
C GLU A 162 -15.55 7.78 15.82
N GLU A 163 -14.90 7.47 16.95
CA GLU A 163 -14.16 8.46 17.74
C GLU A 163 -13.00 9.07 16.94
N ARG A 164 -12.30 8.25 16.16
CA ARG A 164 -11.21 8.69 15.28
C ARG A 164 -11.74 9.60 14.19
N LEU A 165 -12.85 9.23 13.53
CA LEU A 165 -13.49 10.06 12.53
C LEU A 165 -13.91 11.40 13.10
N GLN A 166 -14.58 11.41 14.25
CA GLN A 166 -14.99 12.64 14.92
C GLN A 166 -13.80 13.56 15.21
N LYS A 167 -12.72 13.03 15.78
CA LYS A 167 -11.49 13.80 16.05
C LYS A 167 -10.81 14.33 14.79
N ARG A 168 -10.79 13.53 13.72
CA ARG A 168 -10.31 13.97 12.40
C ARG A 168 -11.14 15.13 11.87
N GLN A 169 -12.46 15.09 11.97
CA GLN A 169 -13.35 16.15 11.54
C GLN A 169 -13.15 17.43 12.36
N GLU A 170 -13.07 17.31 13.68
CA GLU A 170 -12.95 18.46 14.59
C GLU A 170 -11.58 19.16 14.51
N VAL A 171 -10.50 18.40 14.40
CA VAL A 171 -9.13 18.91 14.58
C VAL A 171 -8.31 18.85 13.28
N ILE A 172 -8.27 17.70 12.59
CA ILE A 172 -7.37 17.50 11.45
C ILE A 172 -7.93 18.14 10.18
N ARG A 173 -9.24 18.07 9.94
CA ARG A 173 -9.87 18.65 8.75
C ARG A 173 -9.57 20.15 8.59
N PRO A 174 -9.77 21.01 9.60
CA PRO A 174 -9.41 22.43 9.45
C PRO A 174 -7.95 22.64 9.09
N MET A 175 -7.03 21.87 9.66
CA MET A 175 -5.59 21.96 9.36
C MET A 175 -5.29 21.55 7.91
N VAL A 176 -5.93 20.49 7.43
CA VAL A 176 -5.76 20.01 6.03
C VAL A 176 -6.36 21.00 5.04
N GLU A 177 -7.53 21.58 5.33
CA GLU A 177 -8.13 22.62 4.47
C GLU A 177 -7.26 23.88 4.40
N GLU A 178 -6.76 24.38 5.53
CA GLU A 178 -5.79 25.49 5.58
C GLU A 178 -4.52 25.16 4.79
N PHE A 179 -4.01 23.93 4.95
CA PHE A 179 -2.85 23.46 4.23
C PHE A 179 -3.04 23.50 2.71
N PHE A 180 -4.17 23.00 2.20
CA PHE A 180 -4.45 23.03 0.75
C PHE A 180 -4.69 24.44 0.23
N ALA A 181 -5.32 25.33 1.01
CA ALA A 181 -5.42 26.75 0.65
C ALA A 181 -4.04 27.39 0.51
N TRP A 182 -3.14 27.14 1.47
CA TRP A 182 -1.76 27.60 1.42
C TRP A 182 -0.99 26.99 0.23
N VAL A 183 -1.14 25.69 -0.08
CA VAL A 183 -0.50 25.03 -1.24
C VAL A 183 -0.92 25.70 -2.54
N LYS A 184 -2.21 25.97 -2.73
CA LYS A 184 -2.75 26.65 -3.92
C LYS A 184 -2.22 28.08 -4.04
N GLN A 185 -2.09 28.80 -2.92
CA GLN A 185 -1.49 30.12 -2.88
C GLN A 185 -0.02 30.07 -3.32
N GLN A 186 0.80 29.18 -2.74
CA GLN A 186 2.23 29.04 -3.09
C GLN A 186 2.43 28.69 -4.58
N ALA A 187 1.55 27.87 -5.15
CA ALA A 187 1.58 27.53 -6.56
C ALA A 187 1.18 28.73 -7.47
N ALA A 188 0.18 29.51 -7.06
CA ALA A 188 -0.28 30.68 -7.82
C ALA A 188 0.72 31.83 -7.80
N GLU A 189 1.40 32.05 -6.68
CA GLU A 189 2.42 33.10 -6.52
C GLU A 189 3.74 32.74 -7.22
N CYS A 190 3.85 31.59 -7.87
CA CYS A 190 5.09 31.07 -8.47
C CYS A 190 6.30 31.16 -7.49
N ALA A 191 6.05 30.90 -6.22
CA ALA A 191 6.98 31.05 -5.11
C ALA A 191 8.22 30.14 -5.21
N VAL A 192 8.24 29.21 -6.19
CA VAL A 192 9.32 28.24 -6.35
C VAL A 192 9.69 28.07 -7.84
N PRO A 193 10.96 27.75 -8.15
CA PRO A 193 11.39 27.54 -9.53
C PRO A 193 10.58 26.43 -10.22
N PRO A 194 10.13 26.63 -11.46
CA PRO A 194 9.50 25.58 -12.26
C PRO A 194 10.40 24.34 -12.34
N LYS A 195 9.82 23.15 -12.34
CA LYS A 195 10.53 21.85 -12.36
C LYS A 195 11.35 21.52 -11.11
N SER A 196 11.42 22.40 -10.10
CA SER A 196 12.03 22.04 -8.81
C SER A 196 11.25 20.92 -8.12
N LYS A 197 11.87 20.20 -7.19
CA LYS A 197 11.21 19.21 -6.35
C LYS A 197 10.05 19.80 -5.56
N THR A 198 10.18 21.02 -5.08
CA THR A 198 9.10 21.73 -4.39
C THR A 198 7.91 21.98 -5.32
N ALA A 199 8.15 22.45 -6.57
CA ALA A 199 7.08 22.64 -7.54
C ALA A 199 6.39 21.32 -7.92
N GLN A 200 7.14 20.23 -8.05
CA GLN A 200 6.58 18.88 -8.27
C GLN A 200 5.68 18.47 -7.10
N GLY A 201 6.12 18.68 -5.87
CA GLY A 201 5.33 18.37 -4.67
C GLY A 201 4.04 19.20 -4.57
N LEU A 202 4.09 20.51 -4.85
CA LEU A 202 2.90 21.36 -4.88
C LEU A 202 1.89 20.89 -5.94
N ASN A 203 2.35 20.63 -7.17
CA ASN A 203 1.50 20.13 -8.25
C ASN A 203 0.91 18.75 -7.92
N PHE A 204 1.69 17.86 -7.31
CA PHE A 204 1.20 16.56 -6.86
C PHE A 204 0.06 16.74 -5.86
N LEU A 205 0.24 17.57 -4.84
CA LEU A 205 -0.79 17.83 -3.82
C LEU A 205 -2.08 18.36 -4.44
N ILE A 206 -1.98 19.35 -5.34
CA ILE A 206 -3.16 19.94 -6.01
C ILE A 206 -3.91 18.88 -6.81
N ASN A 207 -3.19 18.06 -7.58
CA ASN A 207 -3.80 17.03 -8.43
C ASN A 207 -4.37 15.86 -7.63
N GLN A 208 -3.84 15.59 -6.44
CA GLN A 208 -4.23 14.45 -5.60
C GLN A 208 -5.10 14.85 -4.40
N GLU A 209 -5.51 16.11 -4.27
CA GLU A 209 -6.24 16.64 -3.12
C GLU A 209 -7.45 15.78 -2.75
N LYS A 210 -8.29 15.42 -3.75
CA LYS A 210 -9.48 14.58 -3.54
C LYS A 210 -9.12 13.28 -2.82
N TYR A 211 -8.10 12.59 -3.29
CA TYR A 211 -7.71 11.28 -2.81
C TYR A 211 -6.97 11.33 -1.46
N LEU A 212 -6.21 12.41 -1.25
CA LEU A 212 -5.50 12.65 0.02
C LEU A 212 -6.45 13.02 1.16
N LYS A 213 -7.66 13.49 0.86
CA LYS A 213 -8.68 13.84 1.87
C LYS A 213 -9.57 12.66 2.28
N VAL A 214 -9.52 11.52 1.58
CA VAL A 214 -10.41 10.38 1.87
C VAL A 214 -10.30 9.89 3.32
N PHE A 215 -9.12 9.91 3.92
CA PHE A 215 -8.94 9.50 5.32
C PHE A 215 -9.70 10.38 6.32
N LEU A 216 -10.11 11.58 5.91
CA LEU A 216 -10.97 12.47 6.72
C LEU A 216 -12.43 12.07 6.68
N GLU A 217 -12.86 11.27 5.72
CA GLU A 217 -14.26 10.86 5.54
C GLU A 217 -14.58 9.53 6.22
N ASP A 218 -13.54 8.78 6.62
CA ASP A 218 -13.71 7.46 7.19
C ASP A 218 -12.63 7.19 8.25
N GLY A 219 -13.07 6.74 9.43
CA GLY A 219 -12.19 6.49 10.58
C GLY A 219 -11.27 5.28 10.38
N ASP A 220 -11.61 4.33 9.51
CA ASP A 220 -10.83 3.12 9.27
C ASP A 220 -9.77 3.29 8.18
N VAL A 221 -9.82 4.39 7.44
CA VAL A 221 -8.81 4.70 6.42
C VAL A 221 -7.54 5.24 7.06
N PRO A 222 -6.39 4.58 6.91
CA PRO A 222 -5.12 5.10 7.42
C PRO A 222 -4.65 6.31 6.60
N ILE A 223 -3.95 7.23 7.24
CA ILE A 223 -3.40 8.43 6.59
C ILE A 223 -2.33 8.09 5.53
N ASP A 224 -1.70 6.93 5.63
CA ASP A 224 -0.67 6.50 4.67
C ASP A 224 -0.75 4.99 4.34
N ASN A 225 0.06 4.60 3.36
CA ASN A 225 0.20 3.21 2.90
C ASN A 225 1.41 2.49 3.49
N SER A 226 2.00 3.00 4.58
CA SER A 226 3.23 2.45 5.17
C SER A 226 3.12 0.98 5.58
N ALA A 227 1.92 0.50 5.86
CA ALA A 227 1.70 -0.91 6.20
C ALA A 227 1.94 -1.84 5.01
N SER A 228 1.51 -1.46 3.80
CA SER A 228 1.84 -2.21 2.57
C SER A 228 3.32 -2.13 2.23
N GLU A 229 3.94 -0.95 2.40
CA GLU A 229 5.38 -0.79 2.21
C GLU A 229 6.18 -1.69 3.15
N ARG A 230 5.76 -1.83 4.42
CA ARG A 230 6.38 -2.77 5.37
C ARG A 230 6.25 -4.23 4.94
N ALA A 231 5.08 -4.63 4.42
CA ALA A 231 4.86 -5.96 3.89
C ALA A 231 5.76 -6.23 2.67
N ILE A 232 5.82 -5.30 1.72
CA ILE A 232 6.73 -5.37 0.56
C ILE A 232 8.20 -5.48 1.00
N ARG A 233 8.59 -4.77 2.06
CA ARG A 233 9.97 -4.81 2.56
C ARG A 233 10.38 -6.20 2.97
N THR A 234 9.51 -7.01 3.55
CA THR A 234 9.79 -8.41 3.90
C THR A 234 10.16 -9.22 2.65
N PHE A 235 9.40 -9.07 1.57
CA PHE A 235 9.71 -9.68 0.28
C PHE A 235 11.05 -9.17 -0.29
N CYS A 236 11.29 -7.87 -0.26
CA CYS A 236 12.52 -7.26 -0.75
C CYS A 236 13.77 -7.74 0.00
N ILE A 237 13.65 -7.99 1.32
CA ILE A 237 14.74 -8.57 2.12
C ILE A 237 15.05 -10.00 1.65
N GLY A 238 14.02 -10.84 1.49
CA GLY A 238 14.19 -12.18 0.94
C GLY A 238 14.79 -12.15 -0.46
N LYS A 239 14.34 -11.26 -1.33
CA LYS A 239 14.86 -11.07 -2.67
C LYS A 239 16.37 -10.82 -2.71
N LYS A 240 16.94 -10.12 -1.73
CA LYS A 240 18.39 -9.92 -1.63
C LYS A 240 19.18 -11.23 -1.48
N ASN A 241 18.54 -12.29 -0.98
CA ASN A 241 19.18 -13.59 -0.80
C ASN A 241 19.06 -14.46 -2.05
N TRP A 242 17.87 -14.53 -2.67
CA TRP A 242 17.62 -15.42 -3.80
C TRP A 242 17.64 -14.70 -5.18
N MET A 243 17.74 -13.37 -5.21
CA MET A 243 17.97 -12.49 -6.37
C MET A 243 16.83 -12.47 -7.40
N PHE A 244 16.42 -13.61 -7.94
CA PHE A 244 15.41 -13.76 -9.00
C PHE A 244 14.64 -15.09 -8.86
N HIS A 245 13.52 -15.20 -9.59
CA HIS A 245 12.83 -16.47 -9.80
C HIS A 245 13.20 -17.05 -11.16
N ASN A 246 13.28 -18.37 -11.25
CA ASN A 246 13.54 -19.01 -12.53
C ASN A 246 12.30 -19.05 -13.43
N THR A 247 11.12 -19.33 -12.85
CA THR A 247 9.86 -19.50 -13.58
C THR A 247 8.74 -18.70 -12.95
N ALA A 248 7.66 -18.43 -13.72
CA ALA A 248 6.42 -17.82 -13.23
C ALA A 248 5.76 -18.66 -12.13
N ASN A 249 5.74 -19.99 -12.27
CA ASN A 249 5.22 -20.89 -11.25
C ASN A 249 6.02 -20.79 -9.94
N GLY A 250 7.35 -20.69 -10.02
CA GLY A 250 8.20 -20.47 -8.85
C GLY A 250 7.93 -19.13 -8.17
N ALA A 251 7.69 -18.06 -8.94
CA ALA A 251 7.32 -16.76 -8.41
C ALA A 251 5.93 -16.80 -7.74
N SER A 252 4.97 -17.51 -8.33
CA SER A 252 3.63 -17.69 -7.76
C SER A 252 3.65 -18.54 -6.48
N ALA A 253 4.43 -19.62 -6.45
CA ALA A 253 4.62 -20.42 -5.25
C ALA A 253 5.29 -19.61 -4.11
N ASN A 254 6.28 -18.80 -4.45
CA ASN A 254 6.92 -17.88 -3.49
C ASN A 254 5.89 -16.87 -2.93
N ALA A 255 5.06 -16.26 -3.78
CA ALA A 255 3.99 -15.36 -3.37
C ALA A 255 3.01 -16.04 -2.40
N MET A 256 2.65 -17.30 -2.64
CA MET A 256 1.80 -18.10 -1.75
C MET A 256 2.45 -18.29 -0.37
N VAL A 257 3.71 -18.72 -0.35
CA VAL A 257 4.45 -18.93 0.91
C VAL A 257 4.55 -17.64 1.72
N TYR A 258 4.83 -16.51 1.07
CA TYR A 258 4.82 -15.20 1.74
C TYR A 258 3.43 -14.83 2.27
N SER A 259 2.37 -15.06 1.49
CA SER A 259 0.99 -14.77 1.92
C SER A 259 0.63 -15.51 3.21
N ILE A 260 0.89 -16.80 3.25
CA ILE A 260 0.61 -17.65 4.42
C ILE A 260 1.50 -17.26 5.61
N SER A 261 2.80 -17.08 5.37
CA SER A 261 3.78 -16.76 6.43
C SER A 261 3.49 -15.40 7.07
N GLU A 262 3.30 -14.37 6.25
CA GLU A 262 3.09 -13.01 6.76
C GLU A 262 1.71 -12.84 7.39
N THR A 263 0.66 -13.48 6.84
CA THR A 263 -0.65 -13.52 7.48
C THR A 263 -0.58 -14.24 8.84
N ALA A 264 0.14 -15.35 8.94
CA ALA A 264 0.34 -16.04 10.22
C ALA A 264 1.02 -15.12 11.25
N LYS A 265 2.09 -14.39 10.86
CA LYS A 265 2.76 -13.43 11.75
C LYS A 265 1.85 -12.30 12.21
N LEU A 266 1.05 -11.73 11.31
CA LEU A 266 0.08 -10.68 11.64
C LEU A 266 -0.95 -11.15 12.66
N ASN A 267 -1.29 -12.44 12.66
CA ASN A 267 -2.19 -13.09 13.62
C ASN A 267 -1.45 -13.69 14.83
N SER A 268 -0.22 -13.27 15.11
CA SER A 268 0.61 -13.75 16.22
C SER A 268 0.88 -15.26 16.22
N LEU A 269 0.76 -15.90 15.06
CA LEU A 269 1.10 -17.31 14.86
C LEU A 269 2.56 -17.46 14.45
N ARG A 270 3.20 -18.53 14.89
CA ARG A 270 4.56 -18.87 14.43
C ARG A 270 4.49 -19.58 13.08
N PRO A 271 5.04 -19.05 11.97
CA PRO A 271 4.90 -19.63 10.63
C PRO A 271 5.31 -21.10 10.54
N TYR A 272 6.39 -21.50 11.19
CA TYR A 272 6.83 -22.90 11.19
C TYR A 272 5.74 -23.88 11.68
N TYR A 273 5.12 -23.59 12.83
CA TYR A 273 4.06 -24.44 13.38
C TYR A 273 2.78 -24.38 12.56
N TYR A 274 2.49 -23.21 11.98
CA TYR A 274 1.34 -23.04 11.11
C TYR A 274 1.51 -23.83 9.81
N PHE A 275 2.66 -23.77 9.13
CA PHE A 275 2.96 -24.59 7.96
C PHE A 275 2.93 -26.08 8.30
N ARG A 276 3.54 -26.50 9.42
CA ARG A 276 3.46 -27.90 9.87
C ARG A 276 2.02 -28.35 10.05
N HIS A 277 1.17 -27.52 10.65
CA HIS A 277 -0.25 -27.83 10.82
C HIS A 277 -0.95 -27.97 9.47
N ILE A 278 -0.82 -26.99 8.57
CA ILE A 278 -1.41 -27.04 7.23
C ILE A 278 -0.98 -28.32 6.49
N LEU A 279 0.33 -28.58 6.41
CA LEU A 279 0.88 -29.74 5.70
C LEU A 279 0.48 -31.08 6.33
N THR A 280 0.11 -31.10 7.60
CA THR A 280 -0.38 -32.31 8.29
C THR A 280 -1.88 -32.53 8.09
N GLU A 281 -2.67 -31.45 8.11
CA GLU A 281 -4.15 -31.56 8.11
C GLU A 281 -4.77 -31.54 6.71
N LEU A 282 -4.18 -30.78 5.76
CA LEU A 282 -4.72 -30.71 4.39
C LEU A 282 -4.76 -32.07 3.70
N PRO A 283 -3.68 -32.88 3.72
CA PRO A 283 -3.73 -34.19 3.06
C PRO A 283 -4.84 -35.09 3.61
N LYS A 284 -5.10 -35.04 4.92
CA LYS A 284 -6.17 -35.84 5.55
C LYS A 284 -7.59 -35.47 5.09
N ARG A 285 -7.77 -34.23 4.62
CA ARG A 285 -9.08 -33.73 4.18
C ARG A 285 -9.29 -33.89 2.68
N CYS A 286 -8.20 -33.95 1.90
CA CYS A 286 -8.26 -34.12 0.45
C CYS A 286 -8.60 -35.60 0.07
N ASP A 287 -8.32 -36.58 0.95
CA ASP A 287 -8.56 -38.00 0.69
C ASP A 287 -10.04 -38.42 0.85
N VAL A 288 -10.91 -37.51 1.30
CA VAL A 288 -12.32 -37.87 1.64
C VAL A 288 -13.29 -37.57 0.49
N ASN A 289 -12.92 -36.80 -0.54
CA ASN A 289 -13.83 -36.41 -1.63
C ASN A 289 -13.25 -36.49 -3.05
N GLY A 290 -12.17 -37.25 -3.27
CA GLY A 290 -11.62 -37.51 -4.63
C GLY A 290 -10.90 -36.33 -5.23
#